data_d01755ba918026388b3ebff237c06c02
#
_entry.id   d01755ba918026388b3ebff237c06c02
#
_cell.length_a   1.000
_cell.length_b   1.000
_cell.length_c   1.000
_cell.angle_alpha   90.00
_cell.angle_beta   90.00
_cell.angle_gamma   90.00
#
_symmetry.space_group_name_H-M   'P 1'
#
loop_
_entity.id
_entity.type
_entity.pdbx_description
1 polymer ?
#
loop_
_entity_poly.entity_id
_entity_poly.type
_entity_poly.pdbx_seq_one_letter_code
_entity_poly.pdbx_strand_id
1 'polypeptide(L)'
;MKDLLQILKQQNKDQDFDAIRVGLASPEKIRSWSFGEVKKPETINYRTFKPEREGLFCAKIFGPMKDFECLCGKYKRMKFRNVVCEKCGVEVTLSKVRRERMGHIDLAAPVAHIWYLKSLPSRLGLLMDMTLKDIERVLYFEAFLVTDSGNTPLIKKQLLTEEMYFDALDEYGDDEFVAKMGAEAIQDVLSEMQLEKEAANLREEALTTKSQTKLKKINKRLKLVDSLIKSGNKPEWMVLNVLPILPPDLR
;
A
#
# COMPACT_ATOMS: atom_id res chain seq x y z
N MET A 1 39.85 -16.11 -12.99
CA MET A 1 40.11 -15.18 -11.87
C MET A 1 39.65 -13.73 -12.19
N LYS A 2 39.93 -13.19 -13.38
CA LYS A 2 39.52 -11.83 -13.76
C LYS A 2 37.99 -11.66 -13.75
N ASP A 3 37.23 -12.68 -14.23
CA ASP A 3 35.77 -12.63 -14.28
C ASP A 3 35.12 -12.65 -12.90
N LEU A 4 35.71 -13.39 -11.95
CA LEU A 4 35.22 -13.43 -10.56
C LEU A 4 35.41 -12.08 -9.84
N LEU A 5 36.52 -11.41 -10.10
CA LEU A 5 36.81 -10.07 -9.59
C LEU A 5 35.91 -9.00 -10.23
N GLN A 6 35.51 -9.19 -11.50
CA GLN A 6 34.54 -8.31 -12.17
C GLN A 6 33.13 -8.48 -11.60
N ILE A 7 32.70 -9.72 -11.34
CA ILE A 7 31.42 -10.03 -10.70
C ILE A 7 31.36 -9.47 -9.27
N LEU A 8 32.44 -9.63 -8.50
CA LEU A 8 32.51 -9.05 -7.15
C LEU A 8 32.56 -7.52 -7.17
N LYS A 9 33.18 -6.91 -8.17
CA LYS A 9 33.18 -5.45 -8.35
C LYS A 9 31.83 -4.92 -8.82
N GLN A 10 31.04 -5.67 -9.62
CA GLN A 10 29.68 -5.32 -9.96
C GLN A 10 28.74 -5.42 -8.76
N GLN A 11 28.86 -6.46 -7.93
CA GLN A 11 28.09 -6.59 -6.69
C GLN A 11 28.40 -5.49 -5.67
N ASN A 12 29.63 -4.97 -5.64
CA ASN A 12 29.98 -3.85 -4.74
C ASN A 12 29.57 -2.48 -5.28
N LYS A 13 29.44 -2.30 -6.61
CA LYS A 13 28.94 -1.03 -7.18
C LYS A 13 27.52 -0.68 -6.81
N ASP A 14 26.67 -1.69 -6.58
CA ASP A 14 25.28 -1.50 -6.17
C ASP A 14 25.13 -1.16 -4.66
N GLN A 15 26.23 -1.13 -3.92
CA GLN A 15 26.27 -0.83 -2.49
C GLN A 15 26.75 0.59 -2.16
N ASP A 16 27.37 1.29 -3.13
CA ASP A 16 27.83 2.67 -2.96
C ASP A 16 26.67 3.64 -3.26
N PHE A 17 26.08 4.21 -2.22
CA PHE A 17 25.07 5.25 -2.33
C PHE A 17 25.36 6.38 -1.33
N ASP A 18 25.14 7.63 -1.78
CA ASP A 18 25.38 8.83 -0.95
C ASP A 18 24.17 9.16 -0.08
N ALA A 19 22.97 8.71 -0.45
CA ALA A 19 21.74 9.04 0.28
C ALA A 19 20.68 7.96 0.13
N ILE A 20 19.81 7.89 1.15
CA ILE A 20 18.62 7.03 1.16
C ILE A 20 17.37 7.93 1.09
N ARG A 21 16.49 7.68 0.13
CA ARG A 21 15.20 8.32 0.02
C ARG A 21 14.09 7.38 0.51
N VAL A 22 13.37 7.82 1.54
CA VAL A 22 12.18 7.11 2.03
C VAL A 22 10.94 7.71 1.37
N GLY A 23 10.08 6.85 0.82
CA GLY A 23 8.84 7.24 0.16
C GLY A 23 7.76 6.18 0.32
N LEU A 24 6.54 6.53 -0.12
CA LEU A 24 5.46 5.56 -0.23
C LEU A 24 5.67 4.69 -1.47
N ALA A 25 5.31 3.41 -1.37
CA ALA A 25 5.32 2.52 -2.51
C ALA A 25 3.94 2.44 -3.14
N SER A 26 3.88 2.60 -4.45
CA SER A 26 2.64 2.33 -5.20
C SER A 26 2.33 0.83 -5.25
N PRO A 27 1.08 0.42 -5.50
CA PRO A 27 0.72 -0.99 -5.69
C PRO A 27 1.57 -1.67 -6.77
N GLU A 28 1.83 -0.99 -7.89
CA GLU A 28 2.66 -1.48 -8.99
C GLU A 28 4.11 -1.68 -8.54
N LYS A 29 4.63 -0.77 -7.73
CA LYS A 29 5.98 -0.88 -7.17
C LYS A 29 6.12 -2.08 -6.27
N ILE A 30 5.12 -2.34 -5.40
CA ILE A 30 5.09 -3.51 -4.52
C ILE A 30 5.06 -4.80 -5.35
N ARG A 31 4.21 -4.86 -6.39
CA ARG A 31 4.17 -6.02 -7.30
C ARG A 31 5.48 -6.21 -8.04
N SER A 32 6.19 -5.14 -8.41
CA SER A 32 7.49 -5.22 -9.09
C SER A 32 8.60 -5.82 -8.22
N TRP A 33 8.51 -5.69 -6.89
CA TRP A 33 9.44 -6.32 -5.95
C TRP A 33 9.13 -7.77 -5.66
N SER A 34 7.89 -8.17 -5.91
CA SER A 34 7.36 -9.47 -5.50
C SER A 34 7.75 -10.59 -6.46
N PHE A 35 8.11 -11.73 -5.90
CA PHE A 35 8.34 -12.98 -6.63
C PHE A 35 7.07 -13.85 -6.74
N GLY A 36 5.96 -13.41 -6.16
CA GLY A 36 4.67 -14.08 -6.28
C GLY A 36 3.68 -13.70 -5.19
N GLU A 37 2.42 -13.99 -5.44
CA GLU A 37 1.30 -13.74 -4.54
C GLU A 37 1.19 -14.86 -3.49
N VAL A 38 1.04 -14.46 -2.22
CA VAL A 38 0.72 -15.34 -1.10
C VAL A 38 -0.79 -15.42 -0.97
N LYS A 39 -1.36 -16.60 -1.30
CA LYS A 39 -2.82 -16.81 -1.34
C LYS A 39 -3.38 -17.48 -0.09
N LYS A 40 -2.50 -18.07 0.72
CA LYS A 40 -2.89 -18.89 1.88
C LYS A 40 -2.20 -18.41 3.13
N PRO A 41 -2.89 -18.43 4.29
CA PRO A 41 -2.32 -18.04 5.58
C PRO A 41 -1.37 -19.09 6.17
N GLU A 42 -1.37 -20.31 5.61
CA GLU A 42 -0.54 -21.42 6.13
C GLU A 42 0.94 -21.10 6.03
N THR A 43 1.69 -21.56 7.01
CA THR A 43 3.13 -21.38 7.11
C THR A 43 3.89 -22.63 6.71
N ILE A 44 3.82 -23.65 7.54
CA ILE A 44 4.49 -24.94 7.36
C ILE A 44 3.49 -26.09 7.57
N ASN A 45 3.75 -27.21 6.93
CA ASN A 45 3.07 -28.46 7.22
C ASN A 45 3.63 -29.09 8.50
N TYR A 46 2.82 -29.22 9.55
CA TYR A 46 3.28 -29.71 10.86
C TYR A 46 3.74 -31.16 10.86
N ARG A 47 3.33 -31.98 9.88
CA ARG A 47 3.77 -33.37 9.72
C ARG A 47 5.14 -33.47 9.07
N THR A 48 5.40 -32.64 8.03
CA THR A 48 6.60 -32.75 7.19
C THR A 48 7.62 -31.64 7.49
N PHE A 49 7.25 -30.62 8.25
CA PHE A 49 8.00 -29.39 8.51
C PHE A 49 8.45 -28.64 7.25
N LYS A 50 7.78 -28.90 6.12
CA LYS A 50 8.04 -28.21 4.84
C LYS A 50 7.10 -27.03 4.68
N PRO A 51 7.54 -25.93 4.04
CA PRO A 51 6.69 -24.80 3.72
C PRO A 51 5.49 -25.21 2.87
N GLU A 52 4.31 -24.73 3.25
CA GLU A 52 3.10 -24.94 2.46
C GLU A 52 3.17 -24.13 1.16
N ARG A 53 2.57 -24.70 0.12
CA ARG A 53 2.51 -24.07 -1.19
C ARG A 53 1.57 -22.86 -1.15
N GLU A 54 2.02 -21.74 -1.73
CA GLU A 54 1.29 -20.47 -1.76
C GLU A 54 1.04 -19.85 -0.39
N GLY A 55 1.68 -20.38 0.66
CA GLY A 55 1.64 -19.87 2.02
C GLY A 55 2.73 -18.84 2.31
N LEU A 56 2.75 -18.35 3.53
CA LEU A 56 3.66 -17.29 4.00
C LEU A 56 5.15 -17.66 3.94
N PHE A 57 5.51 -18.94 3.88
CA PHE A 57 6.90 -19.43 3.77
C PHE A 57 7.17 -20.18 2.46
N CYS A 58 6.27 -20.09 1.47
CA CYS A 58 6.30 -20.85 0.23
C CYS A 58 7.67 -20.83 -0.45
N ALA A 59 8.22 -22.03 -0.71
CA ALA A 59 9.51 -22.16 -1.38
C ALA A 59 9.48 -21.74 -2.86
N LYS A 60 8.32 -21.82 -3.52
CA LYS A 60 8.14 -21.34 -4.90
C LYS A 60 8.29 -19.83 -5.01
N ILE A 61 7.78 -19.08 -4.02
CA ILE A 61 7.81 -17.62 -3.99
C ILE A 61 9.16 -17.14 -3.46
N PHE A 62 9.56 -17.62 -2.29
CA PHE A 62 10.70 -17.06 -1.54
C PHE A 62 12.01 -17.80 -1.77
N GLY A 63 12.01 -18.95 -2.43
CA GLY A 63 13.19 -19.72 -2.71
C GLY A 63 13.32 -21.01 -1.89
N PRO A 64 14.34 -21.84 -2.21
CA PRO A 64 14.53 -23.15 -1.63
C PRO A 64 14.97 -23.07 -0.16
N MET A 65 14.70 -24.14 0.60
CA MET A 65 15.10 -24.29 2.02
C MET A 65 16.56 -24.69 2.19
N LYS A 66 17.14 -25.36 1.19
CA LYS A 66 18.53 -25.81 1.17
C LYS A 66 19.19 -25.38 -0.13
N ASP A 67 20.48 -25.14 -0.07
CA ASP A 67 21.26 -24.73 -1.24
C ASP A 67 21.19 -25.78 -2.35
N PHE A 68 20.86 -25.32 -3.54
CA PHE A 68 20.79 -26.12 -4.76
C PHE A 68 19.90 -27.39 -4.65
N GLU A 69 18.85 -27.33 -3.84
CA GLU A 69 17.88 -28.41 -3.70
C GLU A 69 16.45 -27.88 -3.82
N CYS A 70 15.64 -28.48 -4.73
CA CYS A 70 14.22 -28.16 -4.80
C CYS A 70 13.43 -28.80 -3.63
N LEU A 71 12.22 -28.32 -3.34
CA LEU A 71 11.43 -28.75 -2.19
C LEU A 71 11.07 -30.25 -2.22
N CYS A 72 10.79 -30.80 -3.43
CA CYS A 72 10.45 -32.23 -3.61
C CYS A 72 11.66 -33.15 -3.67
N GLY A 73 12.89 -32.62 -3.78
CA GLY A 73 14.12 -33.40 -3.84
C GLY A 73 14.44 -34.00 -5.22
N LYS A 74 13.64 -33.68 -6.29
CA LYS A 74 13.90 -34.17 -7.66
C LYS A 74 15.24 -33.64 -8.19
N TYR A 75 15.48 -32.36 -8.00
CA TYR A 75 16.74 -31.71 -8.38
C TYR A 75 17.56 -31.40 -7.12
N LYS A 76 18.77 -31.95 -7.10
CA LYS A 76 19.78 -31.73 -6.05
C LYS A 76 21.13 -31.48 -6.69
N ARG A 77 21.94 -30.68 -6.07
CA ARG A 77 23.29 -30.31 -6.47
C ARG A 77 23.37 -29.15 -7.46
N MET A 78 24.55 -28.53 -7.49
CA MET A 78 24.87 -27.32 -8.24
C MET A 78 24.72 -27.46 -9.76
N LYS A 79 24.81 -28.67 -10.31
CA LYS A 79 24.62 -28.91 -11.76
C LYS A 79 23.24 -28.51 -12.30
N PHE A 80 22.24 -28.40 -11.43
CA PHE A 80 20.89 -27.99 -11.77
C PHE A 80 20.60 -26.53 -11.39
N ARG A 81 21.62 -25.72 -11.17
CA ARG A 81 21.48 -24.30 -10.82
C ARG A 81 20.56 -23.58 -11.80
N ASN A 82 19.66 -22.72 -11.27
CA ASN A 82 18.68 -21.92 -12.01
C ASN A 82 17.59 -22.72 -12.75
N VAL A 83 17.51 -24.03 -12.54
CA VAL A 83 16.41 -24.85 -13.07
C VAL A 83 15.19 -24.69 -12.16
N VAL A 84 14.04 -24.43 -12.75
CA VAL A 84 12.76 -24.45 -12.02
C VAL A 84 12.20 -25.86 -12.07
N CYS A 85 11.94 -26.44 -10.91
CA CYS A 85 11.44 -27.82 -10.81
C CYS A 85 9.99 -27.91 -11.33
N GLU A 86 9.73 -28.76 -12.33
CA GLU A 86 8.39 -28.94 -12.91
C GLU A 86 7.39 -29.49 -11.88
N LYS A 87 7.85 -30.29 -10.89
CA LYS A 87 6.99 -30.91 -9.88
C LYS A 87 6.58 -29.96 -8.76
N CYS A 88 7.52 -29.20 -8.19
CA CYS A 88 7.24 -28.33 -7.04
C CYS A 88 7.32 -26.83 -7.35
N GLY A 89 7.76 -26.45 -8.57
CA GLY A 89 7.87 -25.06 -8.99
C GLY A 89 8.98 -24.26 -8.32
N VAL A 90 9.85 -24.90 -7.51
CA VAL A 90 10.93 -24.24 -6.79
C VAL A 90 12.16 -24.13 -7.67
N GLU A 91 12.72 -22.94 -7.75
CA GLU A 91 13.99 -22.68 -8.43
C GLU A 91 15.18 -23.25 -7.62
N VAL A 92 16.08 -23.93 -8.31
CA VAL A 92 17.28 -24.52 -7.70
C VAL A 92 18.38 -23.46 -7.61
N THR A 93 18.46 -22.80 -6.48
CA THR A 93 19.40 -21.71 -6.21
C THR A 93 19.90 -21.76 -4.75
N LEU A 94 20.65 -20.77 -4.32
CA LEU A 94 21.08 -20.64 -2.93
C LEU A 94 19.91 -20.33 -2.02
N SER A 95 19.87 -20.91 -0.83
CA SER A 95 18.85 -20.62 0.20
C SER A 95 18.88 -19.18 0.69
N LYS A 96 20.04 -18.48 0.53
CA LYS A 96 20.20 -17.06 0.85
C LYS A 96 19.14 -16.15 0.23
N VAL A 97 18.59 -16.53 -0.95
CA VAL A 97 17.55 -15.74 -1.62
C VAL A 97 16.26 -15.60 -0.76
N ARG A 98 16.06 -16.47 0.24
CA ARG A 98 14.96 -16.35 1.21
C ARG A 98 15.07 -15.15 2.14
N ARG A 99 16.23 -14.49 2.16
CA ARG A 99 16.46 -13.21 2.84
C ARG A 99 16.25 -12.00 1.92
N GLU A 100 16.10 -12.22 0.62
CA GLU A 100 16.10 -11.16 -0.40
C GLU A 100 14.75 -11.08 -1.13
N ARG A 101 14.09 -12.22 -1.35
CA ARG A 101 12.85 -12.29 -2.12
C ARG A 101 11.64 -11.86 -1.31
N MET A 102 10.96 -10.83 -1.78
CA MET A 102 9.66 -10.39 -1.25
C MET A 102 8.50 -11.09 -1.96
N GLY A 103 7.39 -11.17 -1.28
CA GLY A 103 6.10 -11.54 -1.85
C GLY A 103 5.10 -10.41 -1.70
N HIS A 104 3.87 -10.63 -2.11
CA HIS A 104 2.75 -9.71 -1.87
C HIS A 104 1.47 -10.48 -1.58
N ILE A 105 0.50 -9.77 -1.02
CA ILE A 105 -0.90 -10.20 -0.91
C ILE A 105 -1.75 -9.15 -1.59
N ASP A 106 -2.56 -9.54 -2.56
CA ASP A 106 -3.61 -8.69 -3.10
C ASP A 106 -4.78 -8.71 -2.10
N LEU A 107 -5.13 -7.53 -1.58
CA LEU A 107 -6.20 -7.40 -0.60
C LEU A 107 -7.57 -7.48 -1.30
N ALA A 108 -8.53 -8.15 -0.68
CA ALA A 108 -9.90 -8.24 -1.20
C ALA A 108 -10.64 -6.89 -1.19
N ALA A 109 -10.24 -5.99 -0.29
CA ALA A 109 -10.75 -4.62 -0.21
C ALA A 109 -9.60 -3.68 0.21
N PRO A 110 -9.65 -2.40 -0.18
CA PRO A 110 -8.68 -1.41 0.25
C PRO A 110 -8.65 -1.26 1.78
N VAL A 111 -7.48 -1.01 2.34
CA VAL A 111 -7.28 -0.83 3.80
C VAL A 111 -6.48 0.44 4.07
N ALA A 112 -7.01 1.34 4.89
CA ALA A 112 -6.28 2.54 5.30
C ALA A 112 -5.09 2.18 6.18
N HIS A 113 -3.90 2.68 5.83
CA HIS A 113 -2.69 2.39 6.59
C HIS A 113 -2.74 3.08 7.96
N ILE A 114 -2.52 2.31 9.02
CA ILE A 114 -2.67 2.76 10.41
C ILE A 114 -1.78 3.97 10.76
N TRP A 115 -0.58 4.07 10.19
CA TRP A 115 0.33 5.19 10.44
C TRP A 115 -0.21 6.53 9.93
N TYR A 116 -1.05 6.53 8.90
CA TYR A 116 -1.64 7.74 8.34
C TYR A 116 -3.03 8.02 8.93
N LEU A 117 -3.69 7.00 9.46
CA LEU A 117 -4.99 7.12 10.12
C LEU A 117 -4.84 7.53 11.59
N LYS A 118 -4.13 6.71 12.39
CA LYS A 118 -4.07 6.85 13.86
C LYS A 118 -2.95 7.75 14.37
N SER A 119 -2.09 8.31 13.51
CA SER A 119 -1.10 9.30 13.95
C SER A 119 -1.76 10.58 14.49
N LEU A 120 -1.15 11.22 15.44
CA LEU A 120 -1.62 12.51 15.98
C LEU A 120 -0.69 13.65 15.55
N PRO A 121 -1.17 14.56 14.68
CA PRO A 121 -2.48 14.60 14.01
C PRO A 121 -2.61 13.57 12.89
N SER A 122 -3.83 13.07 12.63
CA SER A 122 -4.10 12.15 11.52
C SER A 122 -3.74 12.79 10.18
N ARG A 123 -2.88 12.13 9.40
CA ARG A 123 -2.49 12.64 8.08
C ARG A 123 -3.63 12.55 7.08
N LEU A 124 -4.40 11.46 7.11
CA LEU A 124 -5.62 11.32 6.33
C LEU A 124 -6.64 12.41 6.70
N GLY A 125 -6.83 12.65 8.01
CA GLY A 125 -7.72 13.71 8.49
C GLY A 125 -7.30 15.11 8.02
N LEU A 126 -5.99 15.41 8.04
CA LEU A 126 -5.48 16.68 7.53
C LEU A 126 -5.69 16.85 6.02
N LEU A 127 -5.46 15.79 5.23
CA LEU A 127 -5.64 15.85 3.77
C LEU A 127 -7.11 16.01 3.38
N MET A 128 -7.99 15.23 4.01
CA MET A 128 -9.42 15.24 3.71
C MET A 128 -10.16 16.42 4.37
N ASP A 129 -9.51 17.13 5.28
CA ASP A 129 -10.12 18.15 6.15
C ASP A 129 -11.27 17.61 7.01
N MET A 130 -11.12 16.38 7.49
CA MET A 130 -12.08 15.66 8.31
C MET A 130 -11.50 15.35 9.68
N THR A 131 -12.37 15.14 10.67
CA THR A 131 -11.92 14.65 11.97
C THR A 131 -11.57 13.17 11.91
N LEU A 132 -10.70 12.69 12.79
CA LEU A 132 -10.37 11.27 12.87
C LEU A 132 -11.63 10.41 13.11
N LYS A 133 -12.54 10.90 13.97
CA LYS A 133 -13.80 10.22 14.29
C LYS A 133 -14.69 10.05 13.05
N ASP A 134 -14.77 11.07 12.21
CA ASP A 134 -15.56 11.02 10.98
C ASP A 134 -14.99 10.00 9.98
N ILE A 135 -13.66 9.99 9.82
CA ILE A 135 -13.00 9.00 8.96
C ILE A 135 -13.19 7.58 9.50
N GLU A 136 -13.12 7.39 10.82
CA GLU A 136 -13.37 6.09 11.44
C GLU A 136 -14.80 5.61 11.20
N ARG A 137 -15.80 6.48 11.29
CA ARG A 137 -17.20 6.13 10.97
C ARG A 137 -17.35 5.62 9.52
N VAL A 138 -16.66 6.25 8.57
CA VAL A 138 -16.65 5.77 7.19
C VAL A 138 -15.95 4.42 7.08
N LEU A 139 -14.78 4.27 7.68
CA LEU A 139 -13.98 3.04 7.63
C LEU A 139 -14.67 1.83 8.28
N TYR A 140 -15.42 2.07 9.36
CA TYR A 140 -16.15 1.02 10.08
C TYR A 140 -17.58 0.82 9.57
N PHE A 141 -17.92 1.39 8.39
CA PHE A 141 -19.23 1.22 7.75
C PHE A 141 -20.40 1.76 8.58
N GLU A 142 -20.19 2.83 9.36
CA GLU A 142 -21.20 3.52 10.13
C GLU A 142 -21.81 4.73 9.39
N ALA A 143 -21.14 5.23 8.35
CA ALA A 143 -21.58 6.39 7.58
C ALA A 143 -21.09 6.31 6.14
N PHE A 144 -21.90 6.82 5.22
CA PHE A 144 -21.52 7.03 3.83
C PHE A 144 -20.74 8.32 3.67
N LEU A 145 -19.77 8.33 2.78
CA LEU A 145 -19.02 9.51 2.36
C LEU A 145 -19.41 9.87 0.94
N VAL A 146 -19.88 11.08 0.71
CA VAL A 146 -20.15 11.59 -0.63
C VAL A 146 -18.83 11.79 -1.35
N THR A 147 -18.58 10.96 -2.36
CA THR A 147 -17.38 11.04 -3.21
C THR A 147 -17.63 11.98 -4.39
N ASP A 148 -18.80 11.91 -5.01
CA ASP A 148 -19.25 12.83 -6.04
C ASP A 148 -20.64 13.34 -5.71
N SER A 149 -20.81 14.67 -5.73
CA SER A 149 -22.09 15.32 -5.45
C SER A 149 -22.98 15.46 -6.70
N GLY A 150 -22.44 15.26 -7.90
CA GLY A 150 -23.15 15.42 -9.16
C GLY A 150 -23.95 16.74 -9.23
N ASN A 151 -25.21 16.66 -9.60
CA ASN A 151 -26.13 17.81 -9.69
C ASN A 151 -26.99 18.01 -8.42
N THR A 152 -26.66 17.32 -7.32
CA THR A 152 -27.42 17.41 -6.06
C THR A 152 -26.90 18.53 -5.16
N PRO A 153 -27.68 19.01 -4.18
CA PRO A 153 -27.20 19.99 -3.20
C PRO A 153 -26.25 19.41 -2.16
N LEU A 154 -25.91 18.13 -2.25
CA LEU A 154 -24.93 17.48 -1.38
C LEU A 154 -23.55 18.07 -1.56
N ILE A 155 -22.77 18.07 -0.49
CA ILE A 155 -21.40 18.59 -0.52
C ILE A 155 -20.42 17.43 -0.59
N LYS A 156 -19.42 17.50 -1.49
CA LYS A 156 -18.34 16.52 -1.55
C LYS A 156 -17.66 16.37 -0.19
N LYS A 157 -17.42 15.15 0.25
CA LYS A 157 -16.94 14.74 1.59
C LYS A 157 -17.97 14.91 2.72
N GLN A 158 -19.23 15.16 2.43
CA GLN A 158 -20.30 15.14 3.42
C GLN A 158 -20.51 13.70 3.92
N LEU A 159 -20.75 13.55 5.21
CA LEU A 159 -21.15 12.29 5.81
C LEU A 159 -22.66 12.17 5.84
N LEU A 160 -23.16 11.03 5.37
CA LEU A 160 -24.56 10.68 5.41
C LEU A 160 -24.74 9.46 6.34
N THR A 161 -25.72 9.52 7.21
CA THR A 161 -26.21 8.32 7.90
C THR A 161 -26.96 7.43 6.91
N GLU A 162 -27.24 6.20 7.28
CA GLU A 162 -28.00 5.28 6.43
C GLU A 162 -29.37 5.86 6.05
N GLU A 163 -30.08 6.47 7.02
CA GLU A 163 -31.36 7.15 6.77
C GLU A 163 -31.20 8.30 5.75
N MET A 164 -30.25 9.21 5.98
CA MET A 164 -29.98 10.33 5.08
C MET A 164 -29.57 9.89 3.67
N TYR A 165 -28.89 8.75 3.56
CA TYR A 165 -28.51 8.19 2.27
C TYR A 165 -29.72 7.69 1.49
N PHE A 166 -30.62 6.94 2.14
CA PHE A 166 -31.86 6.48 1.50
C PHE A 166 -32.79 7.63 1.15
N ASP A 167 -32.94 8.63 2.05
CA ASP A 167 -33.73 9.83 1.77
C ASP A 167 -33.19 10.57 0.52
N ALA A 168 -31.87 10.67 0.40
CA ALA A 168 -31.22 11.29 -0.74
C ALA A 168 -31.38 10.47 -2.04
N LEU A 169 -31.40 9.14 -1.95
CA LEU A 169 -31.69 8.26 -3.10
C LEU A 169 -33.13 8.43 -3.58
N ASP A 170 -34.09 8.53 -2.65
CA ASP A 170 -35.51 8.72 -2.96
C ASP A 170 -35.76 10.11 -3.55
N GLU A 171 -35.03 11.14 -3.11
CA GLU A 171 -35.22 12.54 -3.55
C GLU A 171 -34.52 12.82 -4.89
N TYR A 172 -33.25 12.35 -5.08
CA TYR A 172 -32.42 12.72 -6.24
C TYR A 172 -32.23 11.61 -7.26
N GLY A 173 -32.41 10.35 -6.86
CA GLY A 173 -32.12 9.17 -7.69
C GLY A 173 -30.71 8.62 -7.54
N ASP A 174 -30.53 7.37 -7.96
CA ASP A 174 -29.31 6.57 -7.75
C ASP A 174 -28.14 7.03 -8.63
N ASP A 175 -28.42 7.64 -9.80
CA ASP A 175 -27.41 8.04 -10.78
C ASP A 175 -26.91 9.50 -10.59
N GLU A 176 -27.54 10.29 -9.71
CA GLU A 176 -27.26 11.73 -9.61
C GLU A 176 -26.11 12.07 -8.66
N PHE A 177 -25.74 11.18 -7.74
CA PHE A 177 -24.60 11.35 -6.83
C PHE A 177 -23.96 10.02 -6.48
N VAL A 178 -22.74 10.05 -6.00
CA VAL A 178 -22.02 8.84 -5.55
C VAL A 178 -21.61 9.00 -4.10
N ALA A 179 -22.10 8.09 -3.25
CA ALA A 179 -21.67 7.97 -1.87
C ALA A 179 -21.27 6.53 -1.56
N LYS A 180 -20.11 6.36 -0.92
CA LYS A 180 -19.53 5.04 -0.61
C LYS A 180 -19.16 4.94 0.86
N MET A 181 -18.98 3.71 1.35
CA MET A 181 -18.45 3.41 2.68
C MET A 181 -17.08 2.74 2.59
N GLY A 182 -16.38 2.69 3.72
CA GLY A 182 -15.11 1.97 3.84
C GLY A 182 -13.91 2.73 3.27
N ALA A 183 -12.79 2.02 3.17
CA ALA A 183 -11.54 2.62 2.71
C ALA A 183 -11.54 2.94 1.20
N GLU A 184 -12.41 2.31 0.43
CA GLU A 184 -12.61 2.63 -0.99
C GLU A 184 -13.08 4.08 -1.18
N ALA A 185 -14.07 4.52 -0.41
CA ALA A 185 -14.55 5.90 -0.45
C ALA A 185 -13.43 6.92 -0.17
N ILE A 186 -12.57 6.61 0.79
CA ILE A 186 -11.42 7.45 1.13
C ILE A 186 -10.40 7.44 -0.01
N GLN A 187 -10.14 6.28 -0.60
CA GLN A 187 -9.21 6.15 -1.72
C GLN A 187 -9.67 6.94 -2.94
N ASP A 188 -10.95 6.89 -3.28
CA ASP A 188 -11.54 7.65 -4.39
C ASP A 188 -11.33 9.15 -4.19
N VAL A 189 -11.69 9.68 -3.02
CA VAL A 189 -11.49 11.10 -2.69
C VAL A 189 -10.02 11.52 -2.76
N LEU A 190 -9.10 10.65 -2.31
CA LEU A 190 -7.66 10.93 -2.35
C LEU A 190 -7.08 10.86 -3.78
N SER A 191 -7.60 9.96 -4.62
CA SER A 191 -7.15 9.81 -6.01
C SER A 191 -7.53 10.99 -6.90
N GLU A 192 -8.69 11.61 -6.64
CA GLU A 192 -9.16 12.78 -7.37
C GLU A 192 -8.52 14.10 -6.89
N MET A 193 -7.79 14.06 -5.77
CA MET A 193 -7.21 15.26 -5.17
C MET A 193 -6.08 15.84 -6.02
N GLN A 194 -6.27 17.04 -6.53
CA GLN A 194 -5.24 17.80 -7.26
C GLN A 194 -4.39 18.61 -6.27
N LEU A 195 -3.22 18.07 -5.90
CA LEU A 195 -2.37 18.62 -4.85
C LEU A 195 -1.93 20.07 -5.13
N GLU A 196 -1.61 20.41 -6.36
CA GLU A 196 -1.18 21.77 -6.73
C GLU A 196 -2.31 22.79 -6.54
N LYS A 197 -3.52 22.44 -6.97
CA LYS A 197 -4.69 23.31 -6.76
C LYS A 197 -5.02 23.46 -5.30
N GLU A 198 -4.98 22.35 -4.56
CA GLU A 198 -5.22 22.37 -3.12
C GLU A 198 -4.19 23.25 -2.38
N ALA A 199 -2.92 23.17 -2.76
CA ALA A 199 -1.87 24.03 -2.21
C ALA A 199 -2.11 25.52 -2.52
N ALA A 200 -2.56 25.84 -3.74
CA ALA A 200 -2.90 27.21 -4.12
C ALA A 200 -4.07 27.77 -3.29
N ASN A 201 -5.17 27.00 -3.19
CA ASN A 201 -6.35 27.35 -2.40
C ASN A 201 -6.00 27.58 -0.91
N LEU A 202 -5.18 26.68 -0.33
CA LEU A 202 -4.75 26.81 1.06
C LEU A 202 -3.88 28.04 1.30
N ARG A 203 -3.05 28.46 0.33
CA ARG A 203 -2.27 29.70 0.41
C ARG A 203 -3.14 30.94 0.38
N GLU A 204 -4.15 30.98 -0.50
CA GLU A 204 -5.12 32.07 -0.57
C GLU A 204 -5.95 32.15 0.73
N GLU A 205 -6.43 31.01 1.24
CA GLU A 205 -7.18 30.96 2.49
C GLU A 205 -6.31 31.42 3.68
N ALA A 206 -5.01 31.10 3.69
CA ALA A 206 -4.10 31.56 4.73
C ALA A 206 -3.92 33.07 4.73
N LEU A 207 -3.97 33.73 3.56
CA LEU A 207 -3.87 35.21 3.44
C LEU A 207 -5.14 35.91 3.90
N THR A 208 -6.31 35.30 3.69
CA THR A 208 -7.60 35.90 4.02
C THR A 208 -8.05 35.65 5.47
N THR A 209 -7.52 34.60 6.12
CA THR A 209 -7.96 34.16 7.43
C THR A 209 -7.38 35.03 8.56
N LYS A 210 -8.25 35.63 9.39
CA LYS A 210 -7.89 36.40 10.58
C LYS A 210 -7.72 35.57 11.87
N SER A 211 -8.27 34.32 11.89
CA SER A 211 -8.22 33.44 13.07
C SER A 211 -6.88 32.71 13.15
N GLN A 212 -6.13 32.92 14.22
CA GLN A 212 -4.85 32.25 14.45
C GLN A 212 -4.97 30.72 14.55
N THR A 213 -6.08 30.22 15.11
CA THR A 213 -6.33 28.76 15.23
C THR A 213 -6.56 28.12 13.86
N LYS A 214 -7.38 28.78 13.04
CA LYS A 214 -7.63 28.34 11.66
C LYS A 214 -6.34 28.40 10.83
N LEU A 215 -5.57 29.48 10.95
CA LEU A 215 -4.29 29.64 10.28
C LEU A 215 -3.29 28.52 10.64
N LYS A 216 -3.21 28.13 11.91
CA LYS A 216 -2.37 26.99 12.33
C LYS A 216 -2.81 25.67 11.68
N LYS A 217 -4.11 25.44 11.53
CA LYS A 217 -4.64 24.23 10.85
C LYS A 217 -4.30 24.24 9.37
N ILE A 218 -4.53 25.36 8.68
CA ILE A 218 -4.20 25.56 7.26
C ILE A 218 -2.70 25.33 7.03
N ASN A 219 -1.82 25.94 7.83
CA ASN A 219 -0.38 25.78 7.70
C ASN A 219 0.08 24.33 7.88
N LYS A 220 -0.52 23.57 8.81
CA LYS A 220 -0.20 22.13 8.97
C LYS A 220 -0.62 21.33 7.74
N ARG A 221 -1.80 21.62 7.19
CA ARG A 221 -2.31 20.97 5.96
C ARG A 221 -1.44 21.33 4.76
N LEU A 222 -1.14 22.60 4.56
CA LEU A 222 -0.27 23.08 3.49
C LEU A 222 1.11 22.42 3.53
N LYS A 223 1.73 22.34 4.73
CA LYS A 223 3.03 21.67 4.90
C LYS A 223 2.97 20.19 4.45
N LEU A 224 1.88 19.50 4.74
CA LEU A 224 1.70 18.10 4.33
C LEU A 224 1.52 18.00 2.82
N VAL A 225 0.68 18.83 2.21
CA VAL A 225 0.45 18.88 0.77
C VAL A 225 1.74 19.21 0.02
N ASP A 226 2.47 20.25 0.43
CA ASP A 226 3.76 20.62 -0.16
C ASP A 226 4.80 19.48 -0.03
N SER A 227 4.77 18.71 1.07
CA SER A 227 5.67 17.56 1.22
C SER A 227 5.34 16.42 0.27
N LEU A 228 4.06 16.18 -0.01
CA LEU A 228 3.63 15.18 -1.00
C LEU A 228 4.02 15.59 -2.42
N ILE A 229 3.80 16.86 -2.79
CA ILE A 229 4.22 17.41 -4.09
C ILE A 229 5.74 17.26 -4.27
N LYS A 230 6.54 17.70 -3.30
CA LYS A 230 8.01 17.63 -3.38
C LYS A 230 8.55 16.20 -3.43
N SER A 231 7.90 15.27 -2.75
CA SER A 231 8.32 13.86 -2.72
C SER A 231 7.82 13.06 -3.91
N GLY A 232 6.81 13.54 -4.64
CA GLY A 232 6.12 12.82 -5.70
C GLY A 232 5.28 11.65 -5.19
N ASN A 233 4.96 11.61 -3.90
CA ASN A 233 4.08 10.60 -3.32
C ASN A 233 2.63 10.97 -3.57
N LYS A 234 1.84 10.01 -4.04
CA LYS A 234 0.41 10.21 -4.23
C LYS A 234 -0.36 9.95 -2.91
N PRO A 235 -1.38 10.76 -2.58
CA PRO A 235 -2.18 10.59 -1.37
C PRO A 235 -2.88 9.22 -1.30
N GLU A 236 -3.35 8.71 -2.44
CA GLU A 236 -4.03 7.42 -2.57
C GLU A 236 -3.20 6.22 -2.07
N TRP A 237 -1.85 6.34 -2.09
CA TRP A 237 -0.96 5.29 -1.59
C TRP A 237 -0.97 5.13 -0.07
N MET A 238 -1.67 6.02 0.65
CA MET A 238 -1.94 5.86 2.09
C MET A 238 -3.03 4.82 2.37
N VAL A 239 -3.74 4.38 1.33
CA VAL A 239 -4.69 3.27 1.34
C VAL A 239 -4.06 2.11 0.58
N LEU A 240 -3.99 0.95 1.22
CA LEU A 240 -3.31 -0.23 0.70
C LEU A 240 -4.29 -1.11 -0.08
N ASN A 241 -3.97 -1.43 -1.32
CA ASN A 241 -4.63 -2.46 -2.12
C ASN A 241 -3.77 -3.74 -2.20
N VAL A 242 -2.46 -3.57 -2.02
CA VAL A 242 -1.48 -4.65 -2.06
C VAL A 242 -0.60 -4.55 -0.83
N LEU A 243 -0.46 -5.65 -0.10
CA LEU A 243 0.39 -5.73 1.08
C LEU A 243 1.74 -6.37 0.73
N PRO A 244 2.87 -5.69 0.92
CA PRO A 244 4.18 -6.28 0.72
C PRO A 244 4.50 -7.27 1.85
N ILE A 245 5.04 -8.42 1.47
CA ILE A 245 5.44 -9.48 2.40
C ILE A 245 6.97 -9.57 2.43
N LEU A 246 7.52 -9.35 3.60
CA LEU A 246 8.96 -9.44 3.82
C LEU A 246 9.49 -10.84 3.56
N PRO A 247 10.78 -10.97 3.18
CA PRO A 247 11.43 -12.28 3.05
C PRO A 247 11.31 -13.11 4.33
N PRO A 248 11.07 -14.44 4.23
CA PRO A 248 10.84 -15.30 5.39
C PRO A 248 11.93 -15.27 6.45
N ASP A 249 13.17 -15.22 6.02
CA ASP A 249 14.35 -15.27 6.90
C ASP A 249 14.70 -13.90 7.52
N LEU A 250 13.88 -12.87 7.27
CA LEU A 250 13.96 -11.55 7.91
C LEU A 250 12.78 -11.28 8.88
N ARG A 251 11.90 -12.24 9.07
CA ARG A 251 10.73 -12.13 9.96
C ARG A 251 11.00 -12.77 11.31
#